data_97ff7d5b12343b94a55da4c79e0f84c3
#
_entry.id   97ff7d5b12343b94a55da4c79e0f84c3
#
_cell.length_a   1.000
_cell.length_b   1.000
_cell.length_c   1.000
_cell.angle_alpha   90.00
_cell.angle_beta   90.00
_cell.angle_gamma   90.00
#
_symmetry.space_group_name_H-M   'P 1'
#
loop_
_entity.id
_entity.type
_entity.pdbx_description
1 polymer ?
#
loop_
_entity_poly.entity_id
_entity_poly.type
_entity_poly.pdbx_seq_one_letter_code
_entity_poly.pdbx_strand_id
1 'polypeptide(L)'
;MVLSLIGTETGITALEGLASDGAQPPELRRAALEALGLAARDQTESRQRIEGFLEKQLRADALDLLVEGEAGWAEHDRQLPPLQGASRALQLAASAELPLLGSGPGRTVPMLTLTALQQGEGLRIRTEVVTPPVWQLPLPEWPGESPQQLELVVVPGEEYEIGSPEKEAGRDVYTTFRQKCEGVNVEVERKVSLKGFALVRHPITQAQWRAVAALPKLNYDLSLNPGTYEAKGLWETHAQPGGLAVNSVSWNDSQEWLKRLNLWLTEMWPELDGEGEAPEFALPSESQWEAACRAGRGTPFHFGDTLDASWANYDANYIYGPGRKGIFRQRVVSIGAFGLVNHWGLAEMHGQLFEWCADQWHRDPVVGSAGDGSSLEGPDPELEGNQEQAMKLLRGGSWFRGPRICRSACRFSSPPAYLDDDVGFRVCSLPPGLPSWSFNP
;
A
#
# COMPACT_ATOMS: atom_id res chain seq x y z
N MET A 1 4.06 -21.85 20.82
CA MET A 1 2.89 -22.76 20.83
C MET A 1 2.06 -22.66 19.55
N VAL A 2 1.69 -21.49 19.07
CA VAL A 2 0.89 -21.34 17.82
C VAL A 2 1.64 -21.91 16.60
N LEU A 3 2.93 -21.64 16.45
CA LEU A 3 3.73 -22.10 15.31
C LEU A 3 3.93 -23.63 15.22
N SER A 4 3.85 -24.36 16.34
CA SER A 4 3.98 -25.82 16.34
C SER A 4 2.69 -26.56 15.95
N LEU A 5 1.58 -25.85 15.83
CA LEU A 5 0.28 -26.38 15.41
C LEU A 5 0.04 -26.21 13.90
N ILE A 6 0.82 -25.35 13.24
CA ILE A 6 0.72 -25.13 11.80
C ILE A 6 1.16 -26.42 11.09
N GLY A 7 0.26 -27.02 10.32
CA GLY A 7 0.59 -28.18 9.47
C GLY A 7 -0.05 -29.50 9.84
N THR A 8 -0.88 -29.56 10.88
CA THR A 8 -1.65 -30.76 11.21
C THR A 8 -3.15 -30.44 11.26
N GLU A 9 -4.00 -31.38 10.90
CA GLU A 9 -5.47 -31.22 10.95
C GLU A 9 -5.95 -30.87 12.37
N THR A 10 -5.36 -31.49 13.39
CA THR A 10 -5.63 -31.18 14.79
C THR A 10 -5.21 -29.76 15.14
N GLY A 11 -4.08 -29.29 14.60
CA GLY A 11 -3.60 -27.92 14.78
C GLY A 11 -4.51 -26.89 14.14
N ILE A 12 -4.96 -27.14 12.91
CA ILE A 12 -5.92 -26.29 12.20
C ILE A 12 -7.20 -26.15 13.01
N THR A 13 -7.78 -27.26 13.47
CA THR A 13 -9.00 -27.25 14.29
C THR A 13 -8.82 -26.49 15.61
N ALA A 14 -7.67 -26.62 16.26
CA ALA A 14 -7.36 -25.85 17.47
C ALA A 14 -7.25 -24.34 17.20
N LEU A 15 -6.67 -23.93 16.08
CA LEU A 15 -6.59 -22.53 15.67
C LEU A 15 -7.96 -21.95 15.33
N GLU A 16 -8.83 -22.72 14.63
CA GLU A 16 -10.23 -22.33 14.36
C GLU A 16 -11.01 -22.11 15.68
N GLY A 17 -10.80 -22.99 16.65
CA GLY A 17 -11.39 -22.86 17.99
C GLY A 17 -10.94 -21.56 18.70
N LEU A 18 -9.63 -21.29 18.73
CA LEU A 18 -9.09 -20.06 19.33
C LEU A 18 -9.59 -18.80 18.61
N ALA A 19 -9.67 -18.83 17.28
CA ALA A 19 -10.14 -17.70 16.48
C ALA A 19 -11.61 -17.38 16.74
N SER A 20 -12.44 -18.41 16.95
CA SER A 20 -13.89 -18.28 17.16
C SER A 20 -14.28 -17.96 18.60
N ASP A 21 -13.41 -18.20 19.58
CA ASP A 21 -13.72 -18.00 21.00
C ASP A 21 -13.70 -16.50 21.37
N GLY A 22 -14.88 -15.91 21.48
CA GLY A 22 -15.06 -14.50 21.85
C GLY A 22 -14.53 -14.13 23.25
N ALA A 23 -14.25 -15.11 24.12
CA ALA A 23 -13.66 -14.87 25.43
C ALA A 23 -12.14 -14.68 25.38
N GLN A 24 -11.49 -15.03 24.25
CA GLN A 24 -10.06 -14.83 24.07
C GLN A 24 -9.71 -13.36 23.77
N PRO A 25 -8.51 -12.91 24.19
CA PRO A 25 -8.02 -11.58 23.81
C PRO A 25 -8.03 -11.36 22.29
N PRO A 26 -8.41 -10.16 21.81
CA PRO A 26 -8.49 -9.86 20.37
C PRO A 26 -7.19 -10.16 19.61
N GLU A 27 -6.05 -9.86 20.20
CA GLU A 27 -4.73 -10.12 19.58
C GLU A 27 -4.42 -11.62 19.47
N LEU A 28 -4.88 -12.44 20.40
CA LEU A 28 -4.72 -13.89 20.32
C LEU A 28 -5.63 -14.48 19.22
N ARG A 29 -6.86 -14.01 19.11
CA ARG A 29 -7.78 -14.37 18.03
C ARG A 29 -7.19 -13.99 16.67
N ARG A 30 -6.66 -12.76 16.56
CA ARG A 30 -5.96 -12.28 15.38
C ARG A 30 -4.78 -13.17 14.99
N ALA A 31 -3.90 -13.50 15.95
CA ALA A 31 -2.75 -14.35 15.71
C ALA A 31 -3.14 -15.78 15.24
N ALA A 32 -4.23 -16.33 15.78
CA ALA A 32 -4.76 -17.62 15.35
C ALA A 32 -5.27 -17.56 13.90
N LEU A 33 -5.97 -16.50 13.51
CA LEU A 33 -6.43 -16.28 12.14
C LEU A 33 -5.26 -16.15 11.15
N GLU A 34 -4.25 -15.36 11.48
CA GLU A 34 -3.05 -15.19 10.65
C GLU A 34 -2.29 -16.52 10.48
N ALA A 35 -2.20 -17.34 11.53
CA ALA A 35 -1.60 -18.67 11.47
C ALA A 35 -2.39 -19.63 10.55
N LEU A 36 -3.73 -19.54 10.52
CA LEU A 36 -4.57 -20.26 9.57
C LEU A 36 -4.29 -19.84 8.13
N GLY A 37 -4.10 -18.54 7.87
CA GLY A 37 -3.73 -18.05 6.54
C GLY A 37 -2.40 -18.61 6.04
N LEU A 38 -1.39 -18.69 6.90
CA LEU A 38 -0.11 -19.33 6.58
C LEU A 38 -0.28 -20.84 6.30
N ALA A 39 -1.08 -21.54 7.11
CA ALA A 39 -1.38 -22.95 6.88
C ALA A 39 -2.10 -23.17 5.54
N ALA A 40 -3.05 -22.33 5.18
CA ALA A 40 -3.74 -22.40 3.88
C ALA A 40 -2.82 -22.13 2.70
N ARG A 41 -1.86 -21.19 2.84
CA ARG A 41 -0.86 -20.91 1.81
C ARG A 41 0.01 -22.13 1.53
N ASP A 42 0.46 -22.81 2.59
CA ASP A 42 1.46 -23.86 2.51
C ASP A 42 0.85 -25.27 2.32
N GLN A 43 -0.48 -25.44 2.50
CA GLN A 43 -1.18 -26.74 2.45
C GLN A 43 -2.40 -26.73 1.54
N THR A 44 -2.24 -27.26 0.35
CA THR A 44 -3.30 -27.29 -0.68
C THR A 44 -4.55 -28.04 -0.24
N GLU A 45 -4.41 -29.17 0.48
CA GLU A 45 -5.55 -30.01 0.89
C GLU A 45 -6.51 -29.32 1.87
N SER A 46 -5.97 -28.53 2.80
CA SER A 46 -6.78 -27.82 3.81
C SER A 46 -7.17 -26.41 3.39
N ARG A 47 -6.63 -25.88 2.30
CA ARG A 47 -6.77 -24.49 1.89
C ARG A 47 -8.23 -24.06 1.75
N GLN A 48 -9.01 -24.75 0.96
CA GLN A 48 -10.41 -24.39 0.67
C GLN A 48 -11.27 -24.35 1.95
N ARG A 49 -11.05 -25.28 2.88
CA ARG A 49 -11.72 -25.30 4.17
C ARG A 49 -11.35 -24.07 5.00
N ILE A 50 -10.05 -23.77 5.08
CA ILE A 50 -9.55 -22.63 5.87
C ILE A 50 -10.03 -21.31 5.26
N GLU A 51 -9.96 -21.14 3.95
CA GLU A 51 -10.49 -19.95 3.27
C GLU A 51 -11.97 -19.75 3.56
N GLY A 52 -12.78 -20.80 3.48
CA GLY A 52 -14.21 -20.75 3.81
C GLY A 52 -14.46 -20.35 5.27
N PHE A 53 -13.66 -20.85 6.21
CA PHE A 53 -13.73 -20.44 7.62
C PHE A 53 -13.36 -18.96 7.80
N LEU A 54 -12.25 -18.51 7.23
CA LEU A 54 -11.78 -17.13 7.32
C LEU A 54 -12.76 -16.14 6.69
N GLU A 55 -13.34 -16.47 5.54
CA GLU A 55 -14.34 -15.65 4.87
C GLU A 55 -15.62 -15.52 5.71
N LYS A 56 -16.05 -16.62 6.35
CA LYS A 56 -17.16 -16.59 7.29
C LYS A 56 -16.88 -15.66 8.48
N GLN A 57 -15.69 -15.74 9.08
CA GLN A 57 -15.29 -14.84 10.16
C GLN A 57 -15.28 -13.37 9.70
N LEU A 58 -14.74 -13.09 8.51
CA LEU A 58 -14.68 -11.74 7.96
C LEU A 58 -16.07 -11.13 7.72
N ARG A 59 -17.04 -11.93 7.28
CA ARG A 59 -18.41 -11.45 6.96
C ARG A 59 -19.35 -11.43 8.17
N ALA A 60 -19.13 -12.29 9.16
CA ALA A 60 -20.05 -12.43 10.30
C ALA A 60 -20.01 -11.24 11.26
N ASP A 61 -18.86 -10.61 11.42
CA ASP A 61 -18.57 -9.60 12.43
C ASP A 61 -18.36 -8.19 11.83
N ALA A 62 -19.01 -7.89 10.70
CA ALA A 62 -18.89 -6.56 10.07
C ALA A 62 -19.13 -5.44 11.10
N LEU A 63 -18.14 -4.56 11.23
CA LEU A 63 -18.18 -3.46 12.18
C LEU A 63 -19.09 -2.33 11.65
N ASP A 64 -20.05 -1.90 12.47
CA ASP A 64 -20.83 -0.67 12.29
C ASP A 64 -21.00 -0.01 13.64
N LEU A 65 -20.11 0.90 14.00
CA LEU A 65 -19.96 1.44 15.33
C LEU A 65 -19.98 2.96 15.31
N LEU A 66 -20.81 3.56 16.18
CA LEU A 66 -20.69 4.98 16.50
C LEU A 66 -19.73 5.12 17.68
N VAL A 67 -18.56 5.71 17.41
CA VAL A 67 -17.52 5.95 18.41
C VAL A 67 -17.72 7.33 19.02
N GLU A 68 -18.11 7.33 20.30
CA GLU A 68 -18.23 8.53 21.13
C GLU A 68 -17.40 8.34 22.40
N GLY A 69 -16.40 9.20 22.62
CA GLY A 69 -15.53 9.14 23.77
C GLY A 69 -14.71 7.83 23.90
N GLU A 70 -14.14 7.60 25.07
CA GLU A 70 -13.24 6.47 25.33
C GLU A 70 -13.91 5.10 25.23
N ALA A 71 -15.18 4.99 25.64
CA ALA A 71 -15.92 3.71 25.61
C ALA A 71 -16.14 3.21 24.18
N GLY A 72 -16.45 4.11 23.23
CA GLY A 72 -16.60 3.76 21.81
C GLY A 72 -15.28 3.30 21.21
N TRP A 73 -14.17 3.94 21.54
CA TRP A 73 -12.83 3.51 21.09
C TRP A 73 -12.42 2.17 21.70
N ALA A 74 -12.74 1.90 22.97
CA ALA A 74 -12.47 0.59 23.59
C ALA A 74 -13.23 -0.54 22.88
N GLU A 75 -14.47 -0.31 22.45
CA GLU A 75 -15.23 -1.27 21.68
C GLU A 75 -14.65 -1.49 20.27
N HIS A 76 -14.23 -0.44 19.59
CA HIS A 76 -13.51 -0.52 18.32
C HIS A 76 -12.24 -1.38 18.45
N ASP A 77 -11.42 -1.12 19.48
CA ASP A 77 -10.16 -1.84 19.72
C ASP A 77 -10.37 -3.32 20.06
N ARG A 78 -11.56 -3.68 20.55
CA ARG A 78 -11.95 -5.07 20.82
C ARG A 78 -12.41 -5.79 19.55
N GLN A 79 -13.14 -5.11 18.66
CA GLN A 79 -13.78 -5.75 17.50
C GLN A 79 -12.91 -5.80 16.25
N LEU A 80 -12.10 -4.77 16.00
CA LEU A 80 -11.35 -4.64 14.74
C LEU A 80 -10.21 -5.66 14.56
N PRO A 81 -9.36 -5.98 15.57
CA PRO A 81 -8.20 -6.83 15.35
C PRO A 81 -8.50 -8.22 14.78
N PRO A 82 -9.54 -8.96 15.22
CA PRO A 82 -9.91 -10.24 14.60
C PRO A 82 -10.30 -10.10 13.13
N LEU A 83 -11.01 -9.03 12.74
CA LEU A 83 -11.39 -8.77 11.34
C LEU A 83 -10.15 -8.50 10.48
N GLN A 84 -9.21 -7.69 10.98
CA GLN A 84 -7.93 -7.44 10.34
C GLN A 84 -7.14 -8.74 10.15
N GLY A 85 -7.13 -9.62 11.16
CA GLY A 85 -6.49 -10.93 11.10
C GLY A 85 -7.09 -11.84 10.04
N ALA A 86 -8.42 -11.91 9.95
CA ALA A 86 -9.12 -12.72 8.95
C ALA A 86 -8.85 -12.21 7.52
N SER A 87 -8.89 -10.88 7.32
CA SER A 87 -8.59 -10.26 6.02
C SER A 87 -7.15 -10.54 5.58
N ARG A 88 -6.17 -10.35 6.47
CA ARG A 88 -4.76 -10.64 6.18
C ARG A 88 -4.54 -12.12 5.89
N ALA A 89 -5.19 -13.00 6.64
CA ALA A 89 -5.10 -14.45 6.46
C ALA A 89 -5.59 -14.88 5.08
N LEU A 90 -6.72 -14.34 4.61
CA LEU A 90 -7.25 -14.61 3.27
C LEU A 90 -6.29 -14.13 2.16
N GLN A 91 -5.67 -12.97 2.33
CA GLN A 91 -4.68 -12.46 1.40
C GLN A 91 -3.45 -13.38 1.33
N LEU A 92 -2.95 -13.85 2.48
CA LEU A 92 -1.83 -14.80 2.55
C LEU A 92 -2.19 -16.15 1.90
N ALA A 93 -3.37 -16.70 2.17
CA ALA A 93 -3.83 -17.94 1.55
C ALA A 93 -3.93 -17.83 0.02
N ALA A 94 -4.48 -16.71 -0.46
CA ALA A 94 -4.67 -16.47 -1.89
C ALA A 94 -3.35 -16.28 -2.65
N SER A 95 -2.30 -15.75 -2.01
CA SER A 95 -1.04 -15.38 -2.66
C SER A 95 -0.34 -16.54 -3.37
N ALA A 96 -0.59 -17.79 -2.96
CA ALA A 96 -0.02 -18.99 -3.58
C ALA A 96 -0.63 -19.38 -4.93
N GLU A 97 -1.79 -18.84 -5.29
CA GLU A 97 -2.56 -19.23 -6.48
C GLU A 97 -3.04 -18.03 -7.31
N LEU A 98 -2.34 -16.90 -7.22
CA LEU A 98 -2.66 -15.76 -8.05
C LEU A 98 -2.25 -16.03 -9.51
N PRO A 99 -3.09 -15.69 -10.50
CA PRO A 99 -2.72 -15.83 -11.91
C PRO A 99 -1.64 -14.80 -12.28
N LEU A 100 -0.85 -15.11 -13.29
CA LEU A 100 0.12 -14.19 -13.87
C LEU A 100 -0.61 -12.97 -14.44
N LEU A 101 -0.03 -11.79 -14.28
CA LEU A 101 -0.54 -10.56 -14.87
C LEU A 101 -0.67 -10.71 -16.39
N GLY A 102 -1.87 -10.48 -16.92
CA GLY A 102 -2.16 -10.62 -18.35
C GLY A 102 -2.60 -12.02 -18.79
N SER A 103 -2.49 -13.07 -17.98
CA SER A 103 -2.87 -14.47 -18.34
C SER A 103 -4.38 -14.74 -18.22
N GLY A 104 -5.22 -13.72 -18.07
CA GLY A 104 -6.66 -13.88 -17.89
C GLY A 104 -7.20 -13.10 -16.68
N PRO A 105 -8.42 -13.45 -16.20
CA PRO A 105 -9.02 -12.75 -15.07
C PRO A 105 -8.21 -12.97 -13.79
N GLY A 106 -8.06 -11.90 -12.99
CA GLY A 106 -7.45 -12.00 -11.67
C GLY A 106 -8.27 -12.87 -10.71
N ARG A 107 -7.60 -13.41 -9.69
CA ARG A 107 -8.28 -14.10 -8.59
C ARG A 107 -8.92 -13.07 -7.67
N THR A 108 -10.23 -13.16 -7.46
CA THR A 108 -10.92 -12.34 -6.47
C THR A 108 -10.53 -12.76 -5.06
N VAL A 109 -10.06 -11.81 -4.26
CA VAL A 109 -9.63 -12.06 -2.88
C VAL A 109 -10.45 -11.21 -1.92
N PRO A 110 -11.19 -11.82 -0.97
CA PRO A 110 -11.92 -11.04 0.03
C PRO A 110 -10.96 -10.26 0.94
N MET A 111 -11.15 -8.97 1.02
CA MET A 111 -10.31 -8.04 1.78
C MET A 111 -11.18 -7.08 2.59
N LEU A 112 -10.65 -6.60 3.70
CA LEU A 112 -11.34 -5.65 4.57
C LEU A 112 -10.99 -4.23 4.19
N THR A 113 -12.00 -3.41 3.92
CA THR A 113 -11.88 -1.95 3.90
C THR A 113 -12.61 -1.35 5.08
N LEU A 114 -12.23 -0.14 5.47
CA LEU A 114 -12.80 0.59 6.59
C LEU A 114 -13.11 2.02 6.18
N THR A 115 -14.26 2.52 6.64
CA THR A 115 -14.66 3.92 6.46
C THR A 115 -15.00 4.52 7.82
N ALA A 116 -14.49 5.71 8.10
CA ALA A 116 -14.69 6.46 9.32
C ALA A 116 -15.11 7.89 8.99
N LEU A 117 -16.39 8.20 9.13
CA LEU A 117 -16.98 9.50 8.79
C LEU A 117 -17.49 10.20 10.04
N GLN A 118 -17.25 11.50 10.12
CA GLN A 118 -17.76 12.31 11.22
C GLN A 118 -19.29 12.32 11.21
N GLN A 119 -19.89 12.02 12.35
CA GLN A 119 -21.34 12.06 12.56
C GLN A 119 -21.66 12.79 13.86
N GLY A 120 -22.10 14.05 13.78
CA GLY A 120 -22.27 14.91 14.94
C GLY A 120 -20.92 15.14 15.64
N GLU A 121 -20.88 14.87 16.96
CA GLU A 121 -19.63 14.93 17.75
C GLU A 121 -18.83 13.61 17.73
N GLY A 122 -19.41 12.54 17.17
CA GLY A 122 -18.80 11.21 17.10
C GLY A 122 -18.23 10.87 15.73
N LEU A 123 -17.75 9.63 15.61
CA LEU A 123 -17.18 9.04 14.40
C LEU A 123 -17.91 7.74 14.08
N ARG A 124 -18.57 7.66 12.92
CA ARG A 124 -19.16 6.41 12.45
C ARG A 124 -18.12 5.60 11.72
N ILE A 125 -17.77 4.44 12.28
CA ILE A 125 -16.79 3.51 11.70
C ILE A 125 -17.54 2.31 11.16
N ARG A 126 -17.30 1.97 9.88
CA ARG A 126 -17.86 0.81 9.19
C ARG A 126 -16.76 0.04 8.50
N THR A 127 -16.88 -1.29 8.53
CA THR A 127 -16.05 -2.16 7.71
C THR A 127 -16.90 -2.79 6.61
N GLU A 128 -16.29 -2.99 5.46
CA GLU A 128 -16.87 -3.65 4.29
C GLU A 128 -15.89 -4.69 3.76
N VAL A 129 -16.41 -5.75 3.14
CA VAL A 129 -15.59 -6.73 2.42
C VAL A 129 -15.62 -6.38 0.95
N VAL A 130 -14.45 -6.04 0.42
CA VAL A 130 -14.25 -5.86 -1.02
C VAL A 130 -13.57 -7.09 -1.61
N THR A 131 -13.79 -7.36 -2.88
CA THR A 131 -13.25 -8.53 -3.57
C THR A 131 -12.54 -8.14 -4.87
N PRO A 132 -11.48 -7.33 -4.81
CA PRO A 132 -10.77 -6.94 -6.00
C PRO A 132 -10.11 -8.16 -6.66
N PRO A 133 -10.03 -8.19 -7.99
CA PRO A 133 -9.21 -9.16 -8.68
C PRO A 133 -7.73 -8.84 -8.46
N VAL A 134 -6.93 -9.86 -8.17
CA VAL A 134 -5.49 -9.75 -7.90
C VAL A 134 -4.73 -10.66 -8.85
N TRP A 135 -3.61 -10.17 -9.34
CA TRP A 135 -2.64 -10.90 -10.17
C TRP A 135 -1.29 -10.92 -9.47
N GLN A 136 -0.42 -11.79 -9.93
CA GLN A 136 0.98 -11.81 -9.52
C GLN A 136 1.91 -11.59 -10.70
N LEU A 137 3.12 -11.10 -10.38
CA LEU A 137 4.27 -11.11 -11.25
C LEU A 137 5.43 -11.75 -10.48
N PRO A 138 5.92 -12.95 -10.85
CA PRO A 138 7.11 -13.51 -10.26
C PRO A 138 8.31 -12.57 -10.44
N LEU A 139 9.21 -12.58 -9.48
CA LEU A 139 10.48 -11.84 -9.52
C LEU A 139 11.66 -12.81 -9.65
N PRO A 140 12.84 -12.30 -10.04
CA PRO A 140 14.05 -13.12 -10.09
C PRO A 140 14.28 -13.87 -8.77
N GLU A 141 14.70 -15.12 -8.87
CA GLU A 141 15.05 -15.89 -7.67
C GLU A 141 16.37 -15.37 -7.06
N TRP A 142 16.37 -15.24 -5.74
CA TRP A 142 17.56 -14.93 -4.99
C TRP A 142 17.99 -16.15 -4.15
N PRO A 143 19.25 -16.62 -4.28
CA PRO A 143 19.70 -17.84 -3.58
C PRO A 143 19.53 -17.74 -2.06
N GLY A 144 18.82 -18.71 -1.48
CA GLY A 144 18.60 -18.81 -0.03
C GLY A 144 17.39 -18.03 0.49
N GLU A 145 16.63 -17.37 -0.37
CA GLU A 145 15.33 -16.76 -0.03
C GLU A 145 14.17 -17.50 -0.71
N SER A 146 12.99 -17.39 -0.14
CA SER A 146 11.76 -17.88 -0.77
C SER A 146 11.50 -17.08 -2.06
N PRO A 147 10.88 -17.70 -3.08
CA PRO A 147 10.47 -16.98 -4.29
C PRO A 147 9.66 -15.73 -3.97
N GLN A 148 9.97 -14.65 -4.65
CA GLN A 148 9.28 -13.35 -4.47
C GLN A 148 8.37 -13.09 -5.66
N GLN A 149 7.29 -12.33 -5.41
CA GLN A 149 6.35 -11.87 -6.43
C GLN A 149 5.84 -10.48 -6.11
N LEU A 150 5.42 -9.76 -7.12
CA LEU A 150 4.58 -8.56 -6.96
C LEU A 150 3.12 -8.98 -7.03
N GLU A 151 2.31 -8.49 -6.12
CA GLU A 151 0.85 -8.63 -6.19
C GLU A 151 0.26 -7.32 -6.71
N LEU A 152 -0.59 -7.43 -7.74
CA LEU A 152 -1.11 -6.28 -8.47
C LEU A 152 -2.63 -6.27 -8.46
N VAL A 153 -3.18 -5.08 -8.40
CA VAL A 153 -4.60 -4.81 -8.67
C VAL A 153 -4.72 -3.81 -9.81
N VAL A 154 -5.85 -3.81 -10.48
CA VAL A 154 -6.12 -2.88 -11.57
C VAL A 154 -6.88 -1.67 -11.04
N VAL A 155 -6.36 -0.49 -11.33
CA VAL A 155 -7.04 0.79 -11.17
C VAL A 155 -7.82 1.03 -12.46
N PRO A 156 -9.16 1.23 -12.40
CA PRO A 156 -9.98 1.43 -13.58
C PRO A 156 -9.55 2.64 -14.42
N GLY A 157 -9.79 2.59 -15.71
CA GLY A 157 -9.61 3.73 -16.61
C GLY A 157 -10.86 4.58 -16.65
N GLU A 158 -10.82 5.74 -16.00
CA GLU A 158 -11.94 6.68 -15.96
C GLU A 158 -11.48 8.10 -15.61
N GLU A 159 -12.42 9.04 -15.48
CA GLU A 159 -12.15 10.40 -15.00
C GLU A 159 -12.18 10.43 -13.46
N TYR A 160 -11.12 10.96 -12.86
CA TYR A 160 -10.95 11.08 -11.42
C TYR A 160 -10.85 12.54 -10.98
N GLU A 161 -11.46 12.86 -9.85
CA GLU A 161 -11.23 14.12 -9.15
C GLU A 161 -10.09 13.93 -8.14
N ILE A 162 -9.03 14.73 -8.27
CA ILE A 162 -7.86 14.73 -7.40
C ILE A 162 -7.56 16.15 -6.91
N GLY A 163 -6.69 16.28 -5.92
CA GLY A 163 -6.50 17.53 -5.18
C GLY A 163 -7.34 17.56 -3.91
N SER A 164 -7.43 18.69 -3.25
CA SER A 164 -8.22 18.87 -2.03
C SER A 164 -9.00 20.16 -2.02
N PRO A 165 -10.23 20.17 -1.43
CA PRO A 165 -11.03 21.39 -1.28
C PRO A 165 -10.33 22.40 -0.38
N GLU A 166 -10.56 23.69 -0.61
CA GLU A 166 -9.93 24.79 0.15
C GLU A 166 -10.09 24.67 1.66
N LYS A 167 -11.18 24.06 2.10
CA LYS A 167 -11.51 23.90 3.54
C LYS A 167 -10.90 22.64 4.17
N GLU A 168 -10.22 21.81 3.40
CA GLU A 168 -9.62 20.58 3.97
C GLU A 168 -8.54 20.95 4.99
N ALA A 169 -8.65 20.40 6.18
CA ALA A 169 -7.71 20.66 7.25
C ALA A 169 -6.30 20.17 6.86
N GLY A 170 -5.30 20.95 7.17
CA GLY A 170 -3.91 20.58 6.91
C GLY A 170 -3.38 20.86 5.53
N ARG A 171 -4.14 21.57 4.70
CA ARG A 171 -3.79 21.87 3.33
C ARG A 171 -2.57 22.78 3.14
N ASP A 172 -2.29 23.68 4.04
CA ASP A 172 -1.23 24.71 3.90
C ASP A 172 0.15 24.25 4.35
N VAL A 173 0.51 22.98 4.15
CA VAL A 173 1.73 22.45 4.71
C VAL A 173 2.82 22.36 3.66
N TYR A 174 4.00 22.55 4.13
CA TYR A 174 5.31 22.47 3.50
C TYR A 174 5.38 21.49 2.32
N THR A 175 5.84 21.97 1.19
CA THR A 175 6.04 21.21 -0.04
C THR A 175 7.42 20.58 -0.14
N THR A 176 8.34 21.01 0.73
CA THR A 176 9.69 20.44 0.86
C THR A 176 10.09 20.44 2.33
N PHE A 177 11.14 19.70 2.69
CA PHE A 177 11.73 19.71 4.03
C PHE A 177 12.15 21.13 4.52
N ARG A 178 12.22 22.12 3.64
CA ARG A 178 12.77 23.44 3.95
C ARG A 178 11.96 24.63 3.45
N GLN A 179 10.97 24.46 2.60
CA GLN A 179 10.24 25.59 2.00
C GLN A 179 8.73 25.51 2.22
N LYS A 180 8.17 26.60 2.68
CA LYS A 180 6.75 26.85 2.81
C LYS A 180 6.27 27.50 1.51
N CYS A 181 5.32 26.89 0.81
CA CYS A 181 4.67 27.53 -0.34
C CYS A 181 3.61 28.49 0.15
N GLU A 182 4.02 29.64 0.69
CA GLU A 182 3.08 30.69 1.12
C GLU A 182 2.31 31.24 -0.08
N GLY A 183 0.99 31.18 0.01
CA GLY A 183 0.09 31.80 -0.97
C GLY A 183 -0.11 31.03 -2.28
N VAL A 184 0.44 29.82 -2.42
CA VAL A 184 0.24 28.97 -3.60
C VAL A 184 -0.58 27.73 -3.24
N ASN A 185 -1.65 27.49 -3.98
CA ASN A 185 -2.44 26.27 -3.87
C ASN A 185 -1.74 25.14 -4.61
N VAL A 186 -0.99 24.31 -3.90
CA VAL A 186 -0.28 23.17 -4.47
C VAL A 186 -1.13 21.90 -4.58
N GLU A 187 -2.31 21.88 -3.96
CA GLU A 187 -3.26 20.76 -3.97
C GLU A 187 -4.52 21.12 -4.76
N VAL A 188 -4.35 21.68 -5.97
CA VAL A 188 -5.46 22.15 -6.82
C VAL A 188 -6.41 21.01 -7.14
N GLU A 189 -7.70 21.21 -6.85
CA GLU A 189 -8.74 20.28 -7.30
C GLU A 189 -8.81 20.29 -8.82
N ARG A 190 -8.69 19.12 -9.43
CA ARG A 190 -8.70 18.95 -10.88
C ARG A 190 -9.23 17.59 -11.29
N LYS A 191 -9.71 17.50 -12.51
CA LYS A 191 -10.09 16.25 -13.15
C LYS A 191 -8.95 15.73 -14.00
N VAL A 192 -8.73 14.43 -13.92
CA VAL A 192 -7.74 13.70 -14.73
C VAL A 192 -8.39 12.47 -15.36
N SER A 193 -8.14 12.24 -16.64
CA SER A 193 -8.66 11.07 -17.36
C SER A 193 -7.56 10.02 -17.45
N LEU A 194 -7.61 9.02 -16.58
CA LEU A 194 -6.60 7.95 -16.55
C LEU A 194 -7.00 6.80 -17.48
N LYS A 195 -6.03 6.23 -18.18
CA LYS A 195 -6.14 4.87 -18.71
C LYS A 195 -6.04 3.88 -17.56
N GLY A 196 -6.73 2.74 -17.65
CA GLY A 196 -6.57 1.66 -16.66
C GLY A 196 -5.12 1.22 -16.57
N PHE A 197 -4.65 0.95 -15.35
CA PHE A 197 -3.28 0.51 -15.08
C PHE A 197 -3.26 -0.49 -13.92
N ALA A 198 -2.25 -1.34 -13.90
CA ALA A 198 -1.99 -2.21 -12.76
C ALA A 198 -1.07 -1.51 -11.78
N LEU A 199 -1.35 -1.61 -10.48
CA LEU A 199 -0.53 -1.06 -9.40
C LEU A 199 -0.22 -2.15 -8.38
N VAL A 200 1.04 -2.20 -7.94
CA VAL A 200 1.44 -3.10 -6.87
C VAL A 200 0.74 -2.71 -5.57
N ARG A 201 0.14 -3.71 -4.90
CA ARG A 201 -0.74 -3.51 -3.74
C ARG A 201 -0.06 -2.88 -2.54
N HIS A 202 1.20 -3.19 -2.33
CA HIS A 202 2.02 -2.74 -1.20
C HIS A 202 3.24 -1.96 -1.71
N PRO A 203 3.90 -1.14 -0.89
CA PRO A 203 5.24 -0.67 -1.19
C PRO A 203 6.18 -1.86 -1.44
N ILE A 204 7.17 -1.70 -2.32
CA ILE A 204 8.18 -2.72 -2.58
C ILE A 204 8.84 -3.15 -1.27
N THR A 205 8.95 -4.46 -1.06
CA THR A 205 9.60 -5.00 0.14
C THR A 205 11.11 -5.15 -0.05
N GLN A 206 11.82 -5.33 1.07
CA GLN A 206 13.27 -5.57 1.06
C GLN A 206 13.64 -6.83 0.30
N ALA A 207 12.83 -7.91 0.40
CA ALA A 207 13.08 -9.13 -0.35
C ALA A 207 12.84 -8.93 -1.85
N GLN A 208 11.75 -8.26 -2.23
CA GLN A 208 11.46 -7.91 -3.63
C GLN A 208 12.53 -6.97 -4.21
N TRP A 209 12.97 -5.98 -3.43
CA TRP A 209 14.08 -5.12 -3.80
C TRP A 209 15.33 -5.93 -4.11
N ARG A 210 15.74 -6.80 -3.19
CA ARG A 210 16.96 -7.59 -3.31
C ARG A 210 16.96 -8.50 -4.52
N ALA A 211 15.81 -9.13 -4.80
CA ALA A 211 15.66 -10.02 -5.95
C ALA A 211 16.03 -9.33 -7.27
N VAL A 212 15.60 -8.09 -7.47
CA VAL A 212 15.89 -7.32 -8.69
C VAL A 212 17.21 -6.56 -8.59
N ALA A 213 17.56 -6.02 -7.42
CA ALA A 213 18.84 -5.32 -7.23
C ALA A 213 20.06 -6.21 -7.44
N ALA A 214 19.90 -7.52 -7.30
CA ALA A 214 20.94 -8.51 -7.56
C ALA A 214 21.16 -8.82 -9.05
N LEU A 215 20.26 -8.43 -9.92
CA LEU A 215 20.44 -8.53 -11.37
C LEU A 215 21.64 -7.70 -11.84
N PRO A 216 22.24 -8.03 -12.99
CA PRO A 216 23.34 -7.25 -13.55
C PRO A 216 23.00 -5.75 -13.63
N LYS A 217 23.93 -4.91 -13.18
CA LYS A 217 23.77 -3.45 -13.27
C LYS A 217 23.71 -2.97 -14.70
N LEU A 218 22.90 -1.95 -14.94
CA LEU A 218 22.83 -1.26 -16.22
C LEU A 218 23.64 0.05 -16.18
N ASN A 219 23.47 0.83 -15.12
CA ASN A 219 24.19 2.11 -14.96
C ASN A 219 25.14 2.07 -13.76
N TYR A 220 24.72 1.60 -12.60
CA TYR A 220 25.51 1.53 -11.38
C TYR A 220 25.01 0.42 -10.43
N ASP A 221 25.82 0.12 -9.40
CA ASP A 221 25.47 -0.92 -8.44
C ASP A 221 24.42 -0.41 -7.44
N LEU A 222 23.37 -1.22 -7.20
CA LEU A 222 22.41 -0.98 -6.14
C LEU A 222 22.85 -1.70 -4.85
N SER A 223 22.64 -1.06 -3.70
CA SER A 223 22.78 -1.74 -2.41
C SER A 223 21.73 -2.85 -2.32
N LEU A 224 22.13 -4.05 -1.96
CA LEU A 224 21.21 -5.16 -1.74
C LEU A 224 20.39 -4.99 -0.46
N ASN A 225 20.93 -4.24 0.51
CA ASN A 225 20.30 -3.97 1.80
C ASN A 225 20.32 -2.47 2.08
N PRO A 226 19.51 -1.66 1.36
CA PRO A 226 19.39 -0.25 1.66
C PRO A 226 18.68 -0.08 3.02
N GLY A 227 19.07 0.97 3.75
CA GLY A 227 18.49 1.26 5.05
C GLY A 227 19.36 0.84 6.24
N THR A 228 19.05 1.40 7.40
CA THR A 228 19.86 1.30 8.62
C THR A 228 19.38 0.22 9.61
N TYR A 229 18.51 -0.68 9.18
CA TYR A 229 17.91 -1.68 10.08
C TYR A 229 18.91 -2.62 10.70
N GLU A 230 19.95 -3.03 9.96
CA GLU A 230 21.04 -3.86 10.49
C GLU A 230 21.77 -3.19 11.65
N ALA A 231 21.99 -1.88 11.54
CA ALA A 231 22.71 -1.13 12.57
C ALA A 231 21.95 -0.97 13.90
N LYS A 232 20.63 -1.17 13.90
CA LYS A 232 19.77 -1.00 15.07
C LYS A 232 19.31 -2.31 15.70
N GLY A 233 19.75 -3.47 15.21
CA GLY A 233 19.31 -4.79 15.71
C GLY A 233 17.80 -5.04 15.55
N LEU A 234 17.14 -4.32 14.66
CA LEU A 234 15.69 -4.38 14.49
C LEU A 234 15.23 -5.52 13.57
N TRP A 235 16.15 -6.23 12.92
CA TRP A 235 15.86 -7.37 12.05
C TRP A 235 15.28 -8.58 12.77
N GLU A 236 15.53 -8.73 14.07
CA GLU A 236 15.33 -10.00 14.75
C GLU A 236 13.98 -10.19 15.44
N THR A 237 13.14 -9.17 15.59
CA THR A 237 12.12 -9.33 16.62
C THR A 237 10.68 -9.49 16.17
N HIS A 238 10.21 -9.04 14.98
CA HIS A 238 8.75 -9.09 14.71
C HIS A 238 8.33 -9.10 13.22
N ALA A 239 9.22 -9.13 12.26
CA ALA A 239 8.84 -9.20 10.84
C ALA A 239 9.27 -10.52 10.24
N GLN A 240 8.48 -11.09 9.34
CA GLN A 240 8.99 -12.08 8.40
C GLN A 240 10.20 -11.45 7.70
N PRO A 241 11.38 -12.09 7.70
CA PRO A 241 12.53 -11.58 6.96
C PRO A 241 12.10 -11.28 5.51
N GLY A 242 12.35 -10.06 5.05
CA GLY A 242 11.95 -9.62 3.71
C GLY A 242 10.55 -9.01 3.59
N GLY A 243 9.67 -9.14 4.57
CA GLY A 243 8.30 -8.57 4.52
C GLY A 243 8.20 -7.09 4.93
N LEU A 244 9.29 -6.43 5.30
CA LEU A 244 9.31 -4.98 5.54
C LEU A 244 9.38 -4.23 4.21
N ALA A 245 8.71 -3.09 4.11
CA ALA A 245 8.88 -2.21 2.96
C ALA A 245 10.34 -1.73 2.87
N VAL A 246 10.89 -1.70 1.66
CA VAL A 246 12.23 -1.16 1.42
C VAL A 246 12.21 0.35 1.62
N ASN A 247 13.22 0.87 2.30
CA ASN A 247 13.42 2.30 2.50
C ASN A 247 14.87 2.69 2.22
N SER A 248 15.19 3.97 2.40
CA SER A 248 16.52 4.52 2.07
C SER A 248 16.93 4.24 0.63
N VAL A 249 15.97 4.36 -0.27
CA VAL A 249 16.15 4.26 -1.72
C VAL A 249 15.81 5.59 -2.39
N SER A 250 16.70 6.07 -3.24
CA SER A 250 16.47 7.32 -3.98
C SER A 250 15.57 7.10 -5.20
N TRP A 251 15.10 8.19 -5.79
CA TRP A 251 14.39 8.13 -7.07
C TRP A 251 15.30 7.51 -8.16
N ASN A 252 16.58 7.88 -8.17
CA ASN A 252 17.55 7.30 -9.11
C ASN A 252 17.71 5.79 -8.91
N ASP A 253 17.77 5.32 -7.65
CA ASP A 253 17.87 3.88 -7.35
C ASP A 253 16.62 3.13 -7.82
N SER A 254 15.43 3.71 -7.63
CA SER A 254 14.19 3.11 -8.12
C SER A 254 14.14 3.03 -9.65
N GLN A 255 14.72 4.01 -10.37
CA GLN A 255 14.83 3.96 -11.83
C GLN A 255 15.82 2.88 -12.31
N GLU A 256 16.96 2.71 -11.64
CA GLU A 256 17.90 1.63 -11.96
C GLU A 256 17.26 0.27 -11.70
N TRP A 257 16.55 0.11 -10.57
CA TRP A 257 15.82 -1.10 -10.22
C TRP A 257 14.75 -1.44 -11.27
N LEU A 258 13.95 -0.47 -11.71
CA LEU A 258 12.94 -0.61 -12.76
C LEU A 258 13.52 -1.02 -14.10
N LYS A 259 14.65 -0.42 -14.51
CA LYS A 259 15.34 -0.80 -15.76
C LYS A 259 15.78 -2.26 -15.73
N ARG A 260 16.34 -2.73 -14.61
CA ARG A 260 16.74 -4.13 -14.44
C ARG A 260 15.54 -5.07 -14.48
N LEU A 261 14.45 -4.71 -13.79
CA LEU A 261 13.20 -5.48 -13.80
C LEU A 261 12.66 -5.61 -15.23
N ASN A 262 12.55 -4.50 -15.96
CA ASN A 262 11.98 -4.50 -17.31
C ASN A 262 12.84 -5.28 -18.31
N LEU A 263 14.17 -5.18 -18.21
CA LEU A 263 15.07 -5.99 -19.03
C LEU A 263 14.89 -7.47 -18.74
N TRP A 264 14.92 -7.86 -17.46
CA TRP A 264 14.72 -9.23 -17.05
C TRP A 264 13.35 -9.77 -17.48
N LEU A 265 12.29 -8.98 -17.37
CA LEU A 265 10.95 -9.36 -17.84
C LEU A 265 10.92 -9.59 -19.35
N THR A 266 11.55 -8.72 -20.14
CA THR A 266 11.61 -8.89 -21.60
C THR A 266 12.25 -10.22 -21.98
N GLU A 267 13.30 -10.63 -21.27
CA GLU A 267 14.01 -11.89 -21.50
C GLU A 267 13.21 -13.13 -21.00
N MET A 268 12.60 -13.01 -19.83
CA MET A 268 11.96 -14.15 -19.15
C MET A 268 10.47 -14.29 -19.43
N TRP A 269 9.84 -13.33 -20.10
CA TRP A 269 8.39 -13.32 -20.30
C TRP A 269 7.84 -14.57 -20.98
N PRO A 270 8.49 -15.13 -22.02
CA PRO A 270 8.08 -16.41 -22.61
C PRO A 270 8.19 -17.60 -21.64
N GLU A 271 9.20 -17.59 -20.78
CA GLU A 271 9.44 -18.67 -19.78
C GLU A 271 8.46 -18.62 -18.61
N LEU A 272 7.84 -17.45 -18.40
CA LEU A 272 6.79 -17.23 -17.40
C LEU A 272 5.38 -17.55 -17.94
N ASP A 273 5.27 -18.14 -19.14
CA ASP A 273 3.99 -18.36 -19.83
C ASP A 273 3.22 -17.04 -20.10
N GLY A 274 3.94 -15.93 -20.25
CA GLY A 274 3.38 -14.63 -20.56
C GLY A 274 2.85 -14.54 -22.00
N GLU A 275 1.65 -14.03 -22.17
CA GLU A 275 1.05 -13.80 -23.48
C GLU A 275 1.41 -12.40 -24.02
N GLY A 276 1.73 -12.30 -25.29
CA GLY A 276 2.04 -11.03 -25.96
C GLY A 276 3.37 -10.40 -25.52
N GLU A 277 3.40 -9.06 -25.48
CA GLU A 277 4.58 -8.32 -25.02
C GLU A 277 4.66 -8.29 -23.49
N ALA A 278 5.89 -8.33 -22.97
CA ALA A 278 6.13 -8.20 -21.53
C ALA A 278 5.59 -6.85 -21.01
N PRO A 279 4.94 -6.83 -19.83
CA PRO A 279 4.50 -5.58 -19.24
C PRO A 279 5.70 -4.70 -18.87
N GLU A 280 5.60 -3.41 -19.13
CA GLU A 280 6.60 -2.43 -18.71
C GLU A 280 6.19 -1.81 -17.38
N PHE A 281 7.11 -1.78 -16.42
CA PHE A 281 6.92 -1.20 -15.10
C PHE A 281 7.61 0.16 -14.98
N ALA A 282 6.91 1.08 -14.29
CA ALA A 282 7.39 2.42 -13.98
C ALA A 282 6.97 2.83 -12.56
N LEU A 283 7.49 3.95 -12.07
CA LEU A 283 6.86 4.64 -10.96
C LEU A 283 5.49 5.18 -11.41
N PRO A 284 4.47 5.17 -10.55
CA PRO A 284 3.20 5.81 -10.88
C PRO A 284 3.39 7.31 -11.06
N SER A 285 2.64 7.93 -11.97
CA SER A 285 2.53 9.37 -11.97
C SER A 285 1.85 9.84 -10.68
N GLU A 286 2.01 11.12 -10.33
CA GLU A 286 1.33 11.72 -9.20
C GLU A 286 -0.19 11.54 -9.29
N SER A 287 -0.76 11.74 -10.48
CA SER A 287 -2.18 11.58 -10.73
C SER A 287 -2.65 10.13 -10.59
N GLN A 288 -1.88 9.17 -11.09
CA GLN A 288 -2.13 7.74 -10.91
C GLN A 288 -2.07 7.35 -9.42
N TRP A 289 -1.05 7.84 -8.70
CA TRP A 289 -0.88 7.55 -7.29
C TRP A 289 -2.05 8.08 -6.45
N GLU A 290 -2.46 9.34 -6.66
CA GLU A 290 -3.56 9.95 -5.89
C GLU A 290 -4.92 9.32 -6.20
N ALA A 291 -5.25 9.08 -7.48
CA ALA A 291 -6.46 8.38 -7.86
C ALA A 291 -6.52 6.98 -7.22
N ALA A 292 -5.40 6.25 -7.27
CA ALA A 292 -5.26 4.93 -6.64
C ALA A 292 -5.42 4.99 -5.12
N CYS A 293 -4.83 5.99 -4.46
CA CYS A 293 -4.94 6.21 -3.02
C CYS A 293 -6.38 6.47 -2.61
N ARG A 294 -7.09 7.33 -3.31
CA ARG A 294 -8.48 7.71 -3.02
C ARG A 294 -9.47 6.58 -3.28
N ALA A 295 -9.24 5.76 -4.29
CA ALA A 295 -10.15 4.69 -4.69
C ALA A 295 -11.62 5.17 -4.77
N GLY A 296 -11.84 6.31 -5.45
CA GLY A 296 -13.16 6.94 -5.62
C GLY A 296 -13.66 7.77 -4.42
N ARG A 297 -12.86 7.97 -3.36
CA ARG A 297 -13.25 8.77 -2.19
C ARG A 297 -12.77 10.21 -2.32
N GLY A 298 -13.68 11.17 -1.98
CA GLY A 298 -13.36 12.61 -1.90
C GLY A 298 -12.84 13.08 -0.52
N THR A 299 -12.69 12.17 0.44
CA THR A 299 -12.25 12.47 1.81
C THR A 299 -10.72 12.59 1.91
N PRO A 300 -10.17 13.21 2.99
CA PRO A 300 -8.73 13.35 3.19
C PRO A 300 -7.96 12.02 3.12
N PHE A 301 -8.56 10.93 3.59
CA PHE A 301 -8.01 9.57 3.56
C PHE A 301 -9.01 8.64 2.87
N HIS A 302 -8.55 7.52 2.29
CA HIS A 302 -9.49 6.50 1.85
C HIS A 302 -10.30 5.92 3.02
N PHE A 303 -9.81 6.06 4.24
CA PHE A 303 -10.52 5.75 5.47
C PHE A 303 -11.63 6.73 5.82
N GLY A 304 -11.67 7.94 5.23
CA GLY A 304 -12.64 8.99 5.52
C GLY A 304 -12.03 10.24 6.15
N ASP A 305 -12.64 10.73 7.24
CA ASP A 305 -12.36 12.05 7.82
C ASP A 305 -11.20 12.07 8.83
N THR A 306 -10.64 10.90 9.16
CA THR A 306 -9.54 10.79 10.13
C THR A 306 -8.64 9.61 9.84
N LEU A 307 -7.55 9.50 10.58
CA LEU A 307 -6.59 8.41 10.55
C LEU A 307 -6.34 7.91 11.98
N ASP A 308 -6.26 6.60 12.17
CA ASP A 308 -5.96 5.97 13.47
C ASP A 308 -4.76 5.02 13.37
N ALA A 309 -4.00 4.92 14.46
CA ALA A 309 -2.80 4.08 14.52
C ALA A 309 -3.08 2.57 14.39
N SER A 310 -4.32 2.13 14.55
CA SER A 310 -4.75 0.76 14.27
C SER A 310 -5.01 0.49 12.79
N TRP A 311 -5.05 1.54 11.94
CA TRP A 311 -5.32 1.45 10.50
C TRP A 311 -4.11 1.71 9.63
N ALA A 312 -3.18 2.54 10.13
CA ALA A 312 -2.01 3.00 9.38
C ALA A 312 -0.79 3.22 10.28
N ASN A 313 0.38 3.35 9.67
CA ASN A 313 1.65 3.59 10.36
C ASN A 313 2.14 5.03 10.13
N TYR A 314 1.96 5.87 11.13
CA TYR A 314 2.30 7.30 11.10
C TYR A 314 2.67 7.79 12.50
N ASP A 315 3.09 9.03 12.66
CA ASP A 315 3.29 9.64 14.00
C ASP A 315 1.93 9.98 14.64
N ALA A 316 1.41 9.00 15.37
CA ALA A 316 0.12 9.07 16.05
C ALA A 316 0.14 9.85 17.38
N ASN A 317 1.24 10.55 17.71
CA ASN A 317 1.23 11.59 18.74
C ASN A 317 0.35 12.79 18.31
N TYR A 318 0.08 12.94 16.99
CA TYR A 318 -0.75 13.97 16.40
C TYR A 318 -2.11 13.40 15.97
N ILE A 319 -3.14 14.24 16.07
CA ILE A 319 -4.52 13.90 15.75
C ILE A 319 -4.93 14.65 14.47
N TYR A 320 -5.79 14.05 13.66
CA TYR A 320 -6.46 14.69 12.54
C TYR A 320 -7.98 14.56 12.70
N GLY A 321 -8.69 15.72 12.63
CA GLY A 321 -10.15 15.72 12.74
C GLY A 321 -10.68 15.07 14.02
N PRO A 322 -11.70 14.20 13.93
CA PRO A 322 -12.32 13.54 15.08
C PRO A 322 -11.53 12.32 15.60
N GLY A 323 -10.28 12.15 15.22
CA GLY A 323 -9.44 11.03 15.62
C GLY A 323 -8.93 11.09 17.06
N ARG A 324 -8.03 10.18 17.39
CA ARG A 324 -7.36 10.08 18.70
C ARG A 324 -5.85 9.94 18.54
N LYS A 325 -5.10 10.12 19.64
CA LYS A 325 -3.70 9.72 19.73
C LYS A 325 -3.58 8.21 19.79
N GLY A 326 -2.48 7.68 19.25
CA GLY A 326 -2.20 6.26 19.22
C GLY A 326 -0.73 5.94 19.35
N ILE A 327 -0.35 4.72 18.97
CA ILE A 327 1.03 4.25 19.08
C ILE A 327 1.87 4.83 17.94
N PHE A 328 2.87 5.62 18.25
CA PHE A 328 3.93 6.01 17.33
C PHE A 328 5.00 4.92 17.30
N ARG A 329 5.07 4.14 16.21
CA ARG A 329 5.93 2.95 16.09
C ARG A 329 7.39 3.27 15.80
N GLN A 330 7.70 4.46 15.30
CA GLN A 330 9.05 4.98 15.02
C GLN A 330 9.86 4.10 14.06
N ARG A 331 9.19 3.38 13.17
CA ARG A 331 9.79 2.47 12.17
C ARG A 331 8.76 2.01 11.16
N VAL A 332 9.22 1.48 10.04
CA VAL A 332 8.35 0.72 9.12
C VAL A 332 7.84 -0.55 9.81
N VAL A 333 6.68 -1.03 9.36
CA VAL A 333 6.11 -2.32 9.75
C VAL A 333 6.03 -3.25 8.55
N SER A 334 5.76 -4.53 8.78
CA SER A 334 5.55 -5.48 7.69
C SER A 334 4.40 -5.03 6.81
N ILE A 335 4.52 -5.25 5.50
CA ILE A 335 3.41 -5.04 4.57
C ILE A 335 2.19 -5.87 5.02
N GLY A 336 1.00 -5.33 4.79
CA GLY A 336 -0.25 -5.95 5.21
C GLY A 336 -0.46 -6.02 6.73
N ALA A 337 0.37 -5.35 7.54
CA ALA A 337 0.29 -5.41 9.02
C ALA A 337 -1.08 -5.02 9.57
N PHE A 338 -1.80 -4.16 8.87
CA PHE A 338 -3.13 -3.69 9.30
C PHE A 338 -4.28 -4.55 8.77
N GLY A 339 -4.05 -5.42 7.78
CA GLY A 339 -5.10 -6.23 7.15
C GLY A 339 -6.20 -5.42 6.46
N LEU A 340 -5.97 -4.12 6.23
CA LEU A 340 -6.90 -3.18 5.63
C LEU A 340 -6.41 -2.74 4.26
N VAL A 341 -7.36 -2.54 3.36
CA VAL A 341 -7.11 -2.02 2.01
C VAL A 341 -8.13 -0.93 1.67
N ASN A 342 -7.86 -0.14 0.63
CA ASN A 342 -8.88 0.71 0.05
C ASN A 342 -9.86 -0.09 -0.84
N HIS A 343 -10.83 0.54 -1.45
CA HIS A 343 -11.87 -0.12 -2.27
C HIS A 343 -11.32 -0.91 -3.48
N TRP A 344 -10.10 -0.60 -3.92
CA TRP A 344 -9.45 -1.31 -5.04
C TRP A 344 -8.43 -2.36 -4.59
N GLY A 345 -8.28 -2.58 -3.29
CA GLY A 345 -7.37 -3.60 -2.75
C GLY A 345 -5.95 -3.12 -2.49
N LEU A 346 -5.70 -1.81 -2.52
CA LEU A 346 -4.39 -1.21 -2.22
C LEU A 346 -4.23 -0.99 -0.71
N ALA A 347 -3.08 -1.34 -0.17
CA ALA A 347 -2.73 -1.18 1.23
C ALA A 347 -1.62 -0.13 1.43
N GLU A 348 -1.50 0.35 2.66
CA GLU A 348 -0.46 1.30 3.11
C GLU A 348 -0.34 2.58 2.27
N MET A 349 -1.48 3.09 1.74
CA MET A 349 -1.50 4.33 0.97
C MET A 349 -1.38 5.60 1.83
N HIS A 350 -1.50 5.48 3.16
CA HIS A 350 -1.41 6.58 4.13
C HIS A 350 -0.41 6.26 5.23
N GLY A 351 0.72 6.95 5.23
CA GLY A 351 1.84 6.67 6.13
C GLY A 351 2.73 5.52 5.64
N GLN A 352 3.35 4.79 6.54
CA GLN A 352 4.36 3.76 6.28
C GLN A 352 5.63 4.35 5.67
N LEU A 353 5.64 4.71 4.38
CA LEU A 353 6.73 5.35 3.67
C LEU A 353 6.18 6.44 2.73
N PHE A 354 6.92 7.51 2.57
CA PHE A 354 6.78 8.33 1.39
C PHE A 354 7.13 7.51 0.15
N GLU A 355 6.35 7.65 -0.90
CA GLU A 355 6.51 6.91 -2.14
C GLU A 355 6.89 7.83 -3.30
N TRP A 356 7.99 7.50 -3.99
CA TRP A 356 8.40 8.20 -5.19
C TRP A 356 7.37 8.08 -6.30
N CYS A 357 7.08 9.22 -6.95
CA CYS A 357 6.34 9.29 -8.21
C CYS A 357 7.27 9.60 -9.38
N ALA A 358 6.81 9.33 -10.60
CA ALA A 358 7.57 9.61 -11.83
C ALA A 358 7.79 11.11 -12.04
N ASP A 359 6.81 11.92 -11.63
CA ASP A 359 6.73 13.35 -11.92
C ASP A 359 7.90 14.16 -11.37
N GLN A 360 8.27 15.18 -12.11
CA GLN A 360 9.02 16.28 -11.59
C GLN A 360 8.09 17.21 -10.80
N TRP A 361 8.62 17.83 -9.75
CA TRP A 361 7.86 18.78 -8.96
C TRP A 361 7.47 19.99 -9.80
N HIS A 362 6.17 20.28 -9.86
CA HIS A 362 5.62 21.53 -10.36
C HIS A 362 4.77 22.14 -9.24
N ARG A 363 4.93 23.44 -9.02
CA ARG A 363 4.18 24.18 -8.01
C ARG A 363 2.70 24.13 -8.29
N ASP A 364 2.30 24.43 -9.52
CA ASP A 364 0.94 24.20 -10.01
C ASP A 364 0.91 22.88 -10.82
N PRO A 365 0.20 21.84 -10.33
CA PRO A 365 0.13 20.55 -11.00
C PRO A 365 -0.76 20.57 -12.26
N VAL A 366 -1.41 21.67 -12.57
CA VAL A 366 -2.23 21.83 -13.78
C VAL A 366 -1.42 22.37 -14.93
N VAL A 367 -0.45 23.25 -14.65
CA VAL A 367 0.41 23.85 -15.67
C VAL A 367 1.32 22.79 -16.30
N GLY A 368 1.20 22.61 -17.61
CA GLY A 368 1.93 21.59 -18.38
C GLY A 368 1.31 20.19 -18.35
N SER A 369 0.20 19.98 -17.59
CA SER A 369 -0.49 18.70 -17.56
C SER A 369 -1.32 18.51 -18.83
N ALA A 370 -1.22 17.31 -19.43
CA ALA A 370 -2.10 16.90 -20.53
C ALA A 370 -3.52 16.54 -20.05
N GLY A 371 -3.75 16.42 -18.73
CA GLY A 371 -5.03 15.97 -18.15
C GLY A 371 -5.31 14.48 -18.32
N ASP A 372 -4.38 13.72 -18.90
CA ASP A 372 -4.48 12.28 -19.17
C ASP A 372 -3.76 11.43 -18.10
N GLY A 373 -3.27 12.07 -17.04
CA GLY A 373 -2.55 11.42 -15.95
C GLY A 373 -1.11 11.02 -16.25
N SER A 374 -0.56 11.43 -17.40
CA SER A 374 0.87 11.28 -17.66
C SER A 374 1.70 12.11 -16.66
N SER A 375 2.90 11.63 -16.36
CA SER A 375 3.83 12.33 -15.47
C SER A 375 4.23 13.70 -16.01
N LEU A 376 4.33 14.70 -15.13
CA LEU A 376 4.89 15.99 -15.46
C LEU A 376 6.42 15.86 -15.54
N GLU A 377 6.96 16.14 -16.72
CA GLU A 377 8.39 16.12 -17.00
C GLU A 377 8.91 17.52 -17.32
N GLY A 378 10.22 17.69 -17.16
CA GLY A 378 10.87 18.98 -17.41
C GLY A 378 10.70 19.97 -16.26
N PRO A 379 11.34 21.15 -16.37
CA PRO A 379 11.35 22.15 -15.31
C PRO A 379 9.96 22.78 -15.14
N ASP A 380 9.62 23.11 -13.89
CA ASP A 380 8.45 23.92 -13.59
C ASP A 380 8.61 25.29 -14.28
N PRO A 381 7.71 25.66 -15.22
CA PRO A 381 7.81 26.90 -15.96
C PRO A 381 7.64 28.17 -15.09
N GLU A 382 7.14 28.03 -13.87
CA GLU A 382 6.96 29.14 -12.92
C GLU A 382 8.15 29.32 -11.95
N LEU A 383 9.17 28.44 -12.02
CA LEU A 383 10.35 28.53 -11.17
C LEU A 383 11.55 29.07 -11.95
N GLU A 384 12.03 30.24 -11.53
CA GLU A 384 13.30 30.79 -11.99
C GLU A 384 14.43 30.28 -11.09
N GLY A 385 15.28 29.37 -11.57
CA GLY A 385 16.51 28.92 -10.89
C GLY A 385 16.75 27.41 -10.91
N ASN A 386 18.04 27.04 -10.92
CA ASN A 386 18.48 25.68 -11.24
C ASN A 386 18.27 24.60 -10.15
N GLN A 387 17.99 24.93 -8.90
CA GLN A 387 17.98 23.94 -7.82
C GLN A 387 16.62 23.30 -7.56
N GLU A 388 15.52 24.00 -7.78
CA GLU A 388 14.16 23.43 -7.63
C GLU A 388 13.71 22.66 -8.87
N GLN A 389 14.35 22.88 -10.01
CA GLN A 389 14.03 22.24 -11.29
C GLN A 389 14.30 20.72 -11.34
N ALA A 390 15.03 20.17 -10.38
CA ALA A 390 15.38 18.75 -10.33
C ALA A 390 14.64 17.95 -9.25
N MET A 391 13.63 18.56 -8.57
CA MET A 391 12.92 17.88 -7.48
C MET A 391 11.93 16.85 -8.03
N LYS A 392 11.85 15.69 -7.38
CA LYS A 392 10.90 14.61 -7.69
C LYS A 392 9.82 14.53 -6.62
N LEU A 393 8.63 14.12 -7.03
CA LEU A 393 7.46 14.05 -6.17
C LEU A 393 7.48 12.84 -5.24
N LEU A 394 7.00 13.07 -4.02
CA LEU A 394 6.77 12.08 -2.98
C LEU A 394 5.33 12.19 -2.48
N ARG A 395 4.68 11.06 -2.25
CA ARG A 395 3.29 10.98 -1.84
C ARG A 395 3.12 10.04 -0.63
N GLY A 396 1.94 10.12 0.06
CA GLY A 396 1.51 9.17 1.08
C GLY A 396 1.88 9.51 2.52
N GLY A 397 2.90 10.33 2.74
CA GLY A 397 3.47 10.52 4.07
C GLY A 397 4.22 9.28 4.54
N SER A 398 4.62 9.23 5.81
CA SER A 398 5.45 8.14 6.32
C SER A 398 5.17 7.83 7.79
N TRP A 399 5.82 6.77 8.29
CA TRP A 399 5.80 6.41 9.71
C TRP A 399 6.27 7.55 10.64
N PHE A 400 7.09 8.47 10.12
CA PHE A 400 7.67 9.60 10.86
C PHE A 400 6.84 10.89 10.78
N ARG A 401 5.81 10.93 9.94
CA ARG A 401 4.99 12.13 9.69
C ARG A 401 3.64 12.06 10.40
N GLY A 402 3.17 13.22 10.88
CA GLY A 402 1.81 13.33 11.42
C GLY A 402 0.74 13.14 10.33
N PRO A 403 -0.51 12.88 10.73
CA PRO A 403 -1.58 12.48 9.81
C PRO A 403 -1.91 13.55 8.74
N ARG A 404 -1.64 14.83 8.99
CA ARG A 404 -1.79 15.91 8.00
C ARG A 404 -1.00 15.65 6.71
N ILE A 405 0.19 15.08 6.85
CA ILE A 405 1.10 14.78 5.72
C ILE A 405 0.71 13.48 5.03
N CYS A 406 -0.05 12.61 5.72
CA CYS A 406 -0.51 11.34 5.16
C CYS A 406 -1.83 11.45 4.36
N ARG A 407 -2.38 12.65 4.12
CA ARG A 407 -3.60 12.85 3.32
C ARG A 407 -3.38 12.47 1.86
N SER A 408 -4.44 12.03 1.19
CA SER A 408 -4.39 11.66 -0.24
C SER A 408 -3.83 12.78 -1.12
N ALA A 409 -4.23 14.04 -0.88
CA ALA A 409 -3.82 15.19 -1.69
C ALA A 409 -2.47 15.78 -1.29
N CYS A 410 -1.90 15.39 -0.13
CA CYS A 410 -0.65 15.99 0.33
C CYS A 410 0.50 15.69 -0.63
N ARG A 411 1.17 16.74 -1.06
CA ARG A 411 2.30 16.69 -2.01
C ARG A 411 3.59 17.01 -1.30
N PHE A 412 4.63 16.27 -1.61
CA PHE A 412 5.97 16.49 -1.09
C PHE A 412 7.01 16.32 -2.19
N SER A 413 8.21 16.88 -2.04
CA SER A 413 9.25 16.73 -3.03
C SER A 413 10.63 16.67 -2.41
N SER A 414 11.55 15.98 -3.09
CA SER A 414 12.97 15.89 -2.71
C SER A 414 13.86 15.75 -3.95
N PRO A 415 15.16 16.06 -3.84
CA PRO A 415 16.11 15.81 -4.93
C PRO A 415 16.09 14.32 -5.33
N PRO A 416 16.31 13.98 -6.62
CA PRO A 416 16.28 12.60 -7.10
C PRO A 416 17.32 11.66 -6.47
N ALA A 417 18.38 12.20 -5.89
CA ALA A 417 19.39 11.45 -5.14
C ALA A 417 19.13 11.39 -3.62
N TYR A 418 18.02 12.00 -3.15
CA TYR A 418 17.66 11.97 -1.74
C TYR A 418 17.23 10.56 -1.31
N LEU A 419 17.70 10.15 -0.14
CA LEU A 419 17.29 8.90 0.50
C LEU A 419 17.16 9.14 2.00
N ASP A 420 16.13 8.55 2.60
CA ASP A 420 15.89 8.61 4.05
C ASP A 420 15.17 7.32 4.48
N ASP A 421 15.18 7.05 5.78
CA ASP A 421 14.60 5.83 6.33
C ASP A 421 13.05 5.84 6.35
N ASP A 422 12.45 6.93 5.90
CA ASP A 422 11.01 7.09 5.71
C ASP A 422 10.59 7.22 4.21
N VAL A 423 11.47 6.89 3.27
CA VAL A 423 11.24 7.00 1.81
C VAL A 423 11.45 5.67 1.10
N GLY A 424 10.48 5.26 0.30
CA GLY A 424 10.48 4.07 -0.54
C GLY A 424 9.68 4.30 -1.82
N PHE A 425 9.09 3.24 -2.40
CA PHE A 425 8.31 3.36 -3.63
C PHE A 425 7.39 2.15 -3.84
N ARG A 426 6.41 2.32 -4.71
CA ARG A 426 5.68 1.23 -5.37
C ARG A 426 5.74 1.41 -6.87
N VAL A 427 5.39 0.37 -7.64
CA VAL A 427 5.48 0.40 -9.10
C VAL A 427 4.12 0.11 -9.74
N CYS A 428 3.90 0.69 -10.91
CA CYS A 428 2.75 0.45 -11.76
C CYS A 428 3.18 -0.13 -13.10
N SER A 429 2.25 -0.76 -13.80
CA SER A 429 2.42 -1.18 -15.17
C SER A 429 1.26 -0.66 -16.01
N LEU A 430 1.56 -0.24 -17.23
CA LEU A 430 0.59 -0.02 -18.29
C LEU A 430 0.55 -1.31 -19.13
N PRO A 431 -0.29 -2.31 -18.79
CA PRO A 431 -0.26 -3.57 -19.51
C PRO A 431 -0.70 -3.36 -20.95
N PRO A 432 0.05 -3.86 -21.93
CA PRO A 432 -0.44 -4.01 -23.27
C PRO A 432 -1.64 -4.97 -23.21
N GLY A 433 -2.83 -4.47 -23.54
CA GLY A 433 -4.02 -5.32 -23.68
C GLY A 433 -4.74 -5.71 -22.39
N LEU A 434 -4.76 -4.88 -21.35
CA LEU A 434 -5.83 -5.02 -20.35
C LEU A 434 -7.17 -4.97 -21.08
N PRO A 435 -8.01 -6.03 -20.99
CA PRO A 435 -9.36 -5.95 -21.50
C PRO A 435 -10.01 -4.69 -20.93
N SER A 436 -10.85 -4.04 -21.71
CA SER A 436 -11.70 -2.97 -21.21
C SER A 436 -12.66 -3.58 -20.18
N TRP A 437 -12.20 -3.77 -18.96
CA TRP A 437 -13.02 -4.23 -17.87
C TRP A 437 -13.94 -3.08 -17.49
N SER A 438 -15.17 -3.14 -17.93
CA SER A 438 -16.25 -2.39 -17.30
C SER A 438 -16.45 -3.00 -15.92
N PHE A 439 -15.95 -2.35 -14.87
CA PHE A 439 -16.44 -2.59 -13.53
C PHE A 439 -17.94 -2.25 -13.55
N ASN A 440 -18.78 -3.25 -13.44
CA ASN A 440 -20.13 -3.04 -12.95
C ASN A 440 -20.00 -2.90 -11.43
N PRO A 441 -20.39 -1.74 -10.85
CA PRO A 441 -20.31 -1.44 -9.42
C PRO A 441 -21.18 -2.40 -8.57
#